data_cf7d03157aa4349d7d73514e5a68aec0
#
_entry.id   cf7d03157aa4349d7d73514e5a68aec0
#
_cell.length_a   1.000
_cell.length_b   1.000
_cell.length_c   1.000
_cell.angle_alpha   90.00
_cell.angle_beta   90.00
_cell.angle_gamma   90.00
#
_symmetry.space_group_name_H-M   'P 1'
#
loop_
_entity.id
_entity.type
_entity.pdbx_description
1 polymer ?
#
loop_
_entity_poly.entity_id
_entity_poly.type
_entity_poly.pdbx_seq_one_letter_code
_entity_poly.pdbx_strand_id
1 'polypeptide(L)'
;MKSVNTWNLTNNKLHQLFKDNNEFISLKVRGNTWEPITRWLKLDSRIFRGTTNTARITLCDVESLAEIYNYRSIRWKAKKLTPIQTKLVPQSIKNTLRKLPIIKHLAFEIEIIFYKYHENSNDPLISILIPARNEEGNKELLIKALNKFKKIPNKIEIIFVEGNSKDNTFQMLENLAKDFSKHFKISLLKQTSKGKKNAVVEGFNISTGDTLAIIDSDLTVDIDDSINAIMESTKNENILVNCSRTTFPMEKDAMRWANYIGNRCFAIFLSILINKPISDSLCGTKVFSRKFFNLMKKNGSWESKSDPFGDFTIIFEAANNNIKILNYPVRYYARRSGAPNISRWIDGIKLLNVCWK
;
A
#
# COMPACT_ATOMS: atom_id res chain seq x y z
N MET A 1 21.60 8.75 -19.61
CA MET A 1 21.17 8.45 -18.23
C MET A 1 20.86 9.76 -17.50
N LYS A 2 19.63 9.95 -17.07
CA LYS A 2 19.17 11.17 -16.36
C LYS A 2 19.38 10.96 -14.86
N SER A 3 20.16 11.79 -14.18
CA SER A 3 20.37 11.73 -12.73
C SER A 3 19.60 12.86 -12.05
N VAL A 4 18.74 12.53 -11.09
CA VAL A 4 17.87 13.50 -10.41
C VAL A 4 17.86 13.26 -8.90
N ASN A 5 17.76 14.36 -8.13
CA ASN A 5 17.60 14.32 -6.69
C ASN A 5 16.10 14.43 -6.33
N THR A 6 15.53 13.40 -5.68
CA THR A 6 14.09 13.36 -5.36
C THR A 6 13.67 14.34 -4.28
N TRP A 7 14.59 14.90 -3.51
CA TRP A 7 14.26 15.77 -2.37
C TRP A 7 13.56 17.10 -2.75
N ASN A 8 13.76 17.54 -4.00
CA ASN A 8 13.19 18.77 -4.52
C ASN A 8 12.10 18.51 -5.58
N LEU A 9 11.68 17.24 -5.75
CA LEU A 9 10.65 16.91 -6.72
C LEU A 9 9.27 16.97 -6.10
N THR A 10 8.32 17.57 -6.81
CA THR A 10 6.89 17.35 -6.57
C THR A 10 6.50 15.97 -7.11
N ASN A 11 5.40 15.40 -6.60
CA ASN A 11 4.88 14.13 -7.08
C ASN A 11 4.72 14.11 -8.61
N ASN A 12 4.16 15.18 -9.19
CA ASN A 12 3.95 15.28 -10.62
C ASN A 12 5.28 15.23 -11.41
N LYS A 13 6.33 15.87 -10.92
CA LYS A 13 7.65 15.83 -11.56
C LYS A 13 8.30 14.45 -11.47
N LEU A 14 8.09 13.72 -10.37
CA LEU A 14 8.60 12.37 -10.24
C LEU A 14 7.87 11.40 -11.18
N HIS A 15 6.54 11.47 -11.24
CA HIS A 15 5.74 10.72 -12.22
C HIS A 15 6.17 11.04 -13.65
N GLN A 16 6.36 12.32 -13.97
CA GLN A 16 6.80 12.75 -15.28
C GLN A 16 8.18 12.17 -15.67
N LEU A 17 9.10 12.07 -14.70
CA LEU A 17 10.43 11.50 -14.93
C LEU A 17 10.38 10.06 -15.45
N PHE A 18 9.48 9.24 -14.90
CA PHE A 18 9.26 7.86 -15.35
C PHE A 18 8.43 7.78 -16.64
N LYS A 19 7.50 8.73 -16.85
CA LYS A 19 6.74 8.83 -18.10
C LYS A 19 7.58 9.22 -19.31
N ASP A 20 8.65 10.00 -19.11
CA ASP A 20 9.56 10.49 -20.16
C ASP A 20 10.28 9.37 -20.95
N ASN A 21 10.00 8.11 -20.65
CA ASN A 21 10.43 6.94 -21.41
C ASN A 21 11.96 6.76 -21.53
N ASN A 22 12.73 7.27 -20.56
CA ASN A 22 14.18 7.11 -20.54
C ASN A 22 14.55 5.63 -20.32
N GLU A 23 15.48 5.08 -21.08
CA GLU A 23 15.95 3.71 -20.91
C GLU A 23 16.57 3.47 -19.52
N PHE A 24 17.31 4.45 -19.02
CA PHE A 24 17.93 4.41 -17.69
C PHE A 24 17.65 5.69 -16.90
N ILE A 25 17.32 5.53 -15.62
CA ILE A 25 17.09 6.63 -14.68
C ILE A 25 17.96 6.40 -13.43
N SER A 26 18.69 7.43 -12.99
CA SER A 26 19.41 7.42 -11.71
C SER A 26 18.77 8.40 -10.74
N LEU A 27 18.40 7.92 -9.56
CA LEU A 27 17.76 8.72 -8.53
C LEU A 27 18.56 8.69 -7.23
N LYS A 28 18.64 9.86 -6.56
CA LYS A 28 19.13 9.99 -5.19
C LYS A 28 17.93 10.11 -4.25
N VAL A 29 17.76 9.14 -3.38
CA VAL A 29 16.61 9.02 -2.48
C VAL A 29 17.06 8.90 -1.02
N ARG A 30 16.15 9.17 -0.08
CA ARG A 30 16.37 8.90 1.35
C ARG A 30 16.04 7.45 1.66
N GLY A 31 16.77 6.88 2.63
CA GLY A 31 16.40 5.59 3.21
C GLY A 31 15.10 5.69 4.01
N ASN A 32 14.43 4.57 4.16
CA ASN A 32 13.08 4.49 4.75
C ASN A 32 13.01 4.96 6.21
N THR A 33 14.10 4.84 6.97
CA THR A 33 14.15 5.18 8.40
C THR A 33 14.24 6.67 8.69
N TRP A 34 14.83 7.45 7.79
CA TRP A 34 15.17 8.85 8.08
C TRP A 34 14.04 9.84 7.80
N GLU A 35 13.11 9.53 6.94
CA GLU A 35 12.00 10.44 6.63
C GLU A 35 11.15 10.74 7.89
N PRO A 36 10.66 9.73 8.67
CA PRO A 36 9.91 10.00 9.87
C PRO A 36 10.70 10.76 10.94
N ILE A 37 12.00 10.42 11.10
CA ILE A 37 12.87 11.03 12.11
C ILE A 37 13.13 12.50 11.80
N THR A 38 13.51 12.83 10.57
CA THR A 38 13.81 14.21 10.16
C THR A 38 12.58 15.10 10.24
N ARG A 39 11.42 14.54 9.93
CA ARG A 39 10.15 15.22 10.06
C ARG A 39 9.77 15.49 11.52
N TRP A 40 9.88 14.49 12.40
CA TRP A 40 9.60 14.64 13.82
C TRP A 40 10.47 15.73 14.46
N LEU A 41 11.75 15.76 14.12
CA LEU A 41 12.69 16.76 14.59
C LEU A 41 12.52 18.13 13.89
N LYS A 42 11.56 18.31 12.97
CA LYS A 42 11.39 19.52 12.13
C LYS A 42 12.68 19.94 11.41
N LEU A 43 13.55 18.97 11.10
CA LEU A 43 14.84 19.23 10.47
C LEU A 43 14.75 19.39 8.95
N ASP A 44 13.62 19.03 8.34
CA ASP A 44 13.45 19.07 6.88
C ASP A 44 13.64 20.45 6.28
N SER A 45 13.15 21.51 6.92
CA SER A 45 13.33 22.89 6.44
C SER A 45 14.76 23.40 6.63
N ARG A 46 15.48 22.93 7.66
CA ARG A 46 16.85 23.35 7.97
C ARG A 46 17.91 22.58 7.19
N ILE A 47 17.69 21.26 7.00
CA ILE A 47 18.67 20.38 6.35
C ILE A 47 18.43 20.30 4.84
N PHE A 48 17.20 20.45 4.37
CA PHE A 48 16.82 20.10 3.01
C PHE A 48 16.30 21.27 2.17
N ARG A 49 16.17 22.48 2.69
CA ARG A 49 15.69 23.66 1.95
C ARG A 49 14.50 23.35 1.00
N GLY A 50 13.65 22.41 1.38
CA GLY A 50 12.49 21.97 0.59
C GLY A 50 11.22 22.64 1.08
N THR A 51 10.35 23.02 0.14
CA THR A 51 9.02 23.57 0.46
C THR A 51 8.14 22.48 1.10
N THR A 52 7.18 22.89 1.92
CA THR A 52 6.21 22.01 2.62
C THR A 52 5.38 21.10 1.70
N ASN A 53 5.41 21.37 0.39
CA ASN A 53 4.65 20.64 -0.64
C ASN A 53 5.46 19.59 -1.40
N THR A 54 6.70 19.27 -1.01
CA THR A 54 7.46 18.20 -1.65
C THR A 54 6.99 16.83 -1.15
N ALA A 55 6.95 15.85 -2.05
CA ALA A 55 6.58 14.48 -1.72
C ALA A 55 7.56 13.87 -0.71
N ARG A 56 7.02 13.11 0.23
CA ARG A 56 7.78 12.40 1.28
C ARG A 56 8.28 11.06 0.77
N ILE A 57 9.07 11.11 -0.27
CA ILE A 57 9.46 9.93 -1.04
C ILE A 57 10.65 9.25 -0.37
N THR A 58 10.46 8.00 -0.02
CA THR A 58 11.50 7.08 0.47
C THR A 58 11.99 6.16 -0.64
N LEU A 59 13.00 5.34 -0.33
CA LEU A 59 13.49 4.32 -1.27
C LEU A 59 12.36 3.37 -1.72
N CYS A 60 11.54 2.87 -0.80
CA CYS A 60 10.43 1.97 -1.12
C CYS A 60 9.42 2.60 -2.07
N ASP A 61 9.11 3.88 -1.86
CA ASP A 61 8.15 4.61 -2.69
C ASP A 61 8.70 4.79 -4.11
N VAL A 62 10.00 5.08 -4.24
CA VAL A 62 10.66 5.24 -5.55
C VAL A 62 10.75 3.91 -6.29
N GLU A 63 11.10 2.81 -5.61
CA GLU A 63 11.14 1.48 -6.21
C GLU A 63 9.74 1.05 -6.69
N SER A 64 8.70 1.30 -5.88
CA SER A 64 7.31 1.01 -6.24
C SER A 64 6.85 1.86 -7.43
N LEU A 65 7.16 3.16 -7.41
CA LEU A 65 6.81 4.04 -8.52
C LEU A 65 7.54 3.65 -9.81
N ALA A 66 8.82 3.27 -9.72
CA ALA A 66 9.57 2.78 -10.85
C ALA A 66 8.91 1.55 -11.49
N GLU A 67 8.46 0.60 -10.67
CA GLU A 67 7.78 -0.61 -11.13
C GLU A 67 6.45 -0.32 -11.82
N ILE A 68 5.66 0.68 -11.35
CA ILE A 68 4.42 1.14 -12.00
C ILE A 68 4.68 1.58 -13.46
N TYR A 69 5.84 2.16 -13.72
CA TYR A 69 6.23 2.61 -15.06
C TYR A 69 7.13 1.59 -15.81
N ASN A 70 7.13 0.33 -15.38
CA ASN A 70 7.92 -0.77 -15.94
C ASN A 70 9.44 -0.53 -15.87
N TYR A 71 9.91 -0.04 -14.71
CA TYR A 71 11.33 0.07 -14.41
C TYR A 71 11.72 -0.88 -13.29
N ARG A 72 12.94 -1.47 -13.39
CA ARG A 72 13.56 -2.30 -12.35
C ARG A 72 14.87 -1.70 -11.88
N SER A 73 15.12 -1.78 -10.58
CA SER A 73 16.41 -1.38 -10.03
C SER A 73 17.49 -2.40 -10.38
N ILE A 74 18.59 -1.94 -10.97
CA ILE A 74 19.75 -2.78 -11.32
C ILE A 74 20.92 -2.59 -10.37
N ARG A 75 21.04 -1.41 -9.77
CA ARG A 75 22.16 -1.08 -8.88
C ARG A 75 21.75 -0.01 -7.89
N TRP A 76 22.25 -0.16 -6.65
CA TRP A 76 22.15 0.87 -5.63
C TRP A 76 23.50 1.12 -4.95
N LYS A 77 23.68 2.32 -4.37
CA LYS A 77 24.88 2.71 -3.61
C LYS A 77 24.49 3.68 -2.50
N ALA A 78 24.80 3.34 -1.25
CA ALA A 78 24.64 4.28 -0.16
C ALA A 78 25.67 5.43 -0.29
N LYS A 79 25.18 6.66 -0.39
CA LYS A 79 26.02 7.88 -0.49
C LYS A 79 26.31 8.44 0.90
N LYS A 80 25.29 8.54 1.76
CA LYS A 80 25.40 9.02 3.13
C LYS A 80 24.71 8.05 4.08
N LEU A 81 25.37 7.68 5.19
CA LEU A 81 24.80 6.81 6.21
C LEU A 81 23.94 7.59 7.22
N THR A 82 24.34 8.82 7.55
CA THR A 82 23.69 9.70 8.52
C THR A 82 23.47 11.10 7.93
N PRO A 83 22.53 11.90 8.48
CA PRO A 83 22.29 13.30 8.05
C PRO A 83 23.51 14.18 8.21
N ILE A 84 24.28 13.95 9.29
CA ILE A 84 25.50 14.71 9.62
C ILE A 84 26.69 13.79 9.40
N GLN A 85 27.68 14.24 8.67
CA GLN A 85 28.93 13.50 8.49
C GLN A 85 29.69 13.46 9.83
N THR A 86 29.59 12.33 10.54
CA THR A 86 30.35 12.13 11.77
C THR A 86 31.76 11.67 11.41
N LYS A 87 32.78 12.40 11.95
CA LYS A 87 34.19 12.00 11.84
C LYS A 87 34.51 10.79 12.72
N LEU A 88 33.60 10.39 13.61
CA LEU A 88 33.80 9.37 14.66
C LEU A 88 33.91 7.93 14.09
N VAL A 89 33.43 7.65 12.88
CA VAL A 89 33.50 6.30 12.31
C VAL A 89 34.57 6.27 11.21
N PRO A 90 35.59 5.39 11.32
CA PRO A 90 36.63 5.22 10.30
C PRO A 90 36.06 4.96 8.92
N GLN A 91 36.73 5.46 7.88
CA GLN A 91 36.26 5.34 6.49
C GLN A 91 36.20 3.87 6.01
N SER A 92 37.09 3.02 6.51
CA SER A 92 37.09 1.58 6.24
C SER A 92 35.78 0.92 6.69
N ILE A 93 35.36 1.21 7.93
CA ILE A 93 34.10 0.70 8.50
C ILE A 93 32.90 1.24 7.69
N LYS A 94 32.89 2.52 7.34
CA LYS A 94 31.84 3.09 6.48
C LYS A 94 31.75 2.39 5.13
N ASN A 95 32.88 2.05 4.52
CA ASN A 95 32.92 1.37 3.23
C ASN A 95 32.40 -0.08 3.30
N THR A 96 32.69 -0.78 4.41
CA THR A 96 32.17 -2.13 4.65
C THR A 96 30.66 -2.09 4.93
N LEU A 97 30.20 -1.19 5.82
CA LEU A 97 28.79 -1.02 6.13
C LEU A 97 27.95 -0.69 4.87
N ARG A 98 28.47 0.15 3.97
CA ARG A 98 27.77 0.51 2.72
C ARG A 98 27.47 -0.66 1.80
N LYS A 99 28.11 -1.82 1.99
CA LYS A 99 27.89 -3.04 1.17
C LYS A 99 26.78 -3.94 1.74
N LEU A 100 26.40 -3.77 3.00
CA LEU A 100 25.39 -4.60 3.65
C LEU A 100 23.98 -4.28 3.11
N PRO A 101 23.16 -5.28 2.74
CA PRO A 101 21.82 -5.08 2.21
C PRO A 101 20.91 -4.23 3.10
N ILE A 102 20.97 -4.42 4.42
CA ILE A 102 20.20 -3.67 5.40
C ILE A 102 20.48 -2.16 5.35
N ILE A 103 21.69 -1.76 4.97
CA ILE A 103 22.09 -0.36 4.84
C ILE A 103 21.31 0.37 3.74
N LYS A 104 20.77 -0.36 2.74
CA LYS A 104 19.86 0.19 1.74
C LYS A 104 18.65 0.88 2.39
N HIS A 105 18.14 0.34 3.51
CA HIS A 105 17.00 0.89 4.23
C HIS A 105 17.38 1.91 5.30
N LEU A 106 18.57 1.77 5.88
CA LEU A 106 19.04 2.60 6.99
C LEU A 106 19.87 3.82 6.54
N ALA A 107 20.39 3.83 5.32
CA ALA A 107 21.20 4.95 4.84
C ALA A 107 20.37 6.22 4.65
N PHE A 108 20.98 7.37 5.00
CA PHE A 108 20.35 8.67 4.84
C PHE A 108 20.14 9.05 3.38
N GLU A 109 21.11 8.76 2.53
CA GLU A 109 21.05 9.04 1.08
C GLU A 109 21.53 7.84 0.29
N ILE A 110 20.72 7.42 -0.68
CA ILE A 110 20.97 6.29 -1.57
C ILE A 110 20.86 6.77 -3.01
N GLU A 111 21.79 6.37 -3.84
CA GLU A 111 21.68 6.48 -5.30
C GLU A 111 21.24 5.12 -5.84
N ILE A 112 20.18 5.11 -6.63
CA ILE A 112 19.63 3.91 -7.25
C ILE A 112 19.46 4.10 -8.76
N ILE A 113 19.79 3.08 -9.53
CA ILE A 113 19.69 3.08 -10.98
C ILE A 113 18.60 2.11 -11.41
N PHE A 114 17.70 2.58 -12.24
CA PHE A 114 16.61 1.82 -12.83
C PHE A 114 16.80 1.67 -14.33
N TYR A 115 16.28 0.58 -14.88
CA TYR A 115 16.14 0.35 -16.32
C TYR A 115 14.69 0.01 -16.66
N LYS A 116 14.28 0.32 -17.86
CA LYS A 116 12.93 0.04 -18.36
C LYS A 116 12.83 -1.39 -18.85
N TYR A 117 11.71 -2.06 -18.56
CA TYR A 117 11.38 -3.39 -19.08
C TYR A 117 9.93 -3.43 -19.58
N HIS A 118 9.56 -4.46 -20.34
CA HIS A 118 8.20 -4.65 -20.86
C HIS A 118 7.57 -5.90 -20.25
N GLU A 119 6.29 -5.81 -19.89
CA GLU A 119 5.46 -6.94 -19.46
C GLU A 119 4.24 -7.07 -20.38
N ASN A 120 3.73 -8.30 -20.51
CA ASN A 120 2.48 -8.55 -21.23
C ASN A 120 1.28 -8.22 -20.36
N SER A 121 0.25 -7.59 -20.91
CA SER A 121 -1.01 -7.32 -20.23
C SER A 121 -2.00 -8.46 -20.43
N ASN A 122 -2.67 -8.88 -19.36
CA ASN A 122 -3.82 -9.78 -19.42
C ASN A 122 -5.12 -8.96 -19.22
N ASP A 123 -6.26 -9.53 -19.63
CA ASP A 123 -7.59 -8.98 -19.39
C ASP A 123 -8.40 -9.88 -18.42
N PRO A 124 -8.03 -9.96 -17.14
CA PRO A 124 -8.66 -10.81 -16.15
C PRO A 124 -9.99 -10.23 -15.66
N LEU A 125 -10.90 -11.11 -15.21
CA LEU A 125 -12.06 -10.69 -14.42
C LEU A 125 -11.61 -10.17 -13.06
N ILE A 126 -12.14 -9.02 -12.63
CA ILE A 126 -11.78 -8.35 -11.38
C ILE A 126 -12.90 -8.50 -10.36
N SER A 127 -12.60 -9.00 -9.17
CA SER A 127 -13.50 -8.99 -8.01
C SER A 127 -13.11 -7.88 -7.05
N ILE A 128 -13.99 -6.89 -6.85
CA ILE A 128 -13.82 -5.82 -5.89
C ILE A 128 -14.64 -6.14 -4.64
N LEU A 129 -13.97 -6.38 -3.53
CA LEU A 129 -14.59 -6.65 -2.25
C LEU A 129 -14.59 -5.39 -1.38
N ILE A 130 -15.77 -5.04 -0.88
CA ILE A 130 -16.00 -3.85 -0.03
C ILE A 130 -16.63 -4.32 1.28
N PRO A 131 -15.81 -4.55 2.35
CA PRO A 131 -16.33 -4.86 3.66
C PRO A 131 -16.90 -3.58 4.29
N ALA A 132 -18.13 -3.64 4.82
CA ALA A 132 -18.80 -2.48 5.40
C ALA A 132 -19.42 -2.81 6.76
N ARG A 133 -19.19 -1.95 7.75
CA ARG A 133 -19.81 -2.06 9.08
C ARG A 133 -20.01 -0.69 9.70
N ASN A 134 -21.26 -0.31 9.94
CA ASN A 134 -21.67 1.00 10.44
C ASN A 134 -21.18 2.14 9.50
N GLU A 135 -21.49 2.01 8.22
CA GLU A 135 -21.00 2.89 7.15
C GLU A 135 -22.17 3.54 6.35
N GLU A 136 -23.37 3.62 6.92
CA GLU A 136 -24.55 4.25 6.31
C GLU A 136 -24.24 5.66 5.79
N GLY A 137 -23.46 6.45 6.54
CA GLY A 137 -23.09 7.82 6.18
C GLY A 137 -22.13 7.93 4.97
N ASN A 138 -21.62 6.83 4.45
CA ASN A 138 -20.71 6.81 3.29
C ASN A 138 -21.42 6.49 1.96
N LYS A 139 -22.76 6.47 1.93
CA LYS A 139 -23.57 6.18 0.74
C LYS A 139 -23.11 6.94 -0.49
N GLU A 140 -23.00 8.26 -0.39
CA GLU A 140 -22.61 9.12 -1.51
C GLU A 140 -21.18 8.83 -2.03
N LEU A 141 -20.27 8.49 -1.14
CA LEU A 141 -18.91 8.10 -1.51
C LEU A 141 -18.92 6.76 -2.27
N LEU A 142 -19.71 5.78 -1.81
CA LEU A 142 -19.87 4.49 -2.48
C LEU A 142 -20.50 4.67 -3.88
N ILE A 143 -21.52 5.52 -4.03
CA ILE A 143 -22.09 5.85 -5.34
C ILE A 143 -21.02 6.42 -6.29
N LYS A 144 -20.21 7.35 -5.81
CA LYS A 144 -19.11 7.93 -6.60
C LYS A 144 -18.10 6.87 -7.00
N ALA A 145 -17.72 5.97 -6.09
CA ALA A 145 -16.80 4.87 -6.36
C ALA A 145 -17.36 3.92 -7.43
N LEU A 146 -18.60 3.47 -7.29
CA LEU A 146 -19.27 2.60 -8.25
C LEU A 146 -19.34 3.23 -9.64
N ASN A 147 -19.63 4.53 -9.73
CA ASN A 147 -19.61 5.24 -11.01
C ASN A 147 -18.20 5.33 -11.63
N LYS A 148 -17.15 5.43 -10.83
CA LYS A 148 -15.76 5.39 -11.31
C LYS A 148 -15.36 3.99 -11.77
N PHE A 149 -15.81 2.93 -11.11
CA PHE A 149 -15.55 1.54 -11.53
C PHE A 149 -16.12 1.22 -12.93
N LYS A 150 -17.19 1.87 -13.37
CA LYS A 150 -17.71 1.74 -14.76
C LYS A 150 -16.67 2.09 -15.83
N LYS A 151 -15.62 2.85 -15.47
CA LYS A 151 -14.55 3.26 -16.40
C LYS A 151 -13.43 2.24 -16.52
N ILE A 152 -13.42 1.20 -15.71
CA ILE A 152 -12.44 0.11 -15.80
C ILE A 152 -12.78 -0.72 -17.04
N PRO A 153 -11.81 -0.98 -17.93
CA PRO A 153 -12.09 -1.70 -19.19
C PRO A 153 -12.40 -3.18 -18.96
N ASN A 154 -11.85 -3.78 -17.90
CA ASN A 154 -12.05 -5.18 -17.55
C ASN A 154 -13.47 -5.44 -17.03
N LYS A 155 -13.94 -6.69 -17.15
CA LYS A 155 -15.16 -7.14 -16.47
C LYS A 155 -14.96 -7.10 -14.96
N ILE A 156 -15.97 -6.59 -14.23
CA ILE A 156 -15.93 -6.41 -12.79
C ILE A 156 -17.12 -7.09 -12.15
N GLU A 157 -16.89 -7.78 -11.03
CA GLU A 157 -17.91 -8.10 -10.05
C GLU A 157 -17.63 -7.37 -8.75
N ILE A 158 -18.68 -7.01 -8.01
CA ILE A 158 -18.59 -6.32 -6.72
C ILE A 158 -19.17 -7.19 -5.62
N ILE A 159 -18.46 -7.33 -4.53
CA ILE A 159 -18.88 -8.09 -3.38
C ILE A 159 -18.96 -7.17 -2.18
N PHE A 160 -20.16 -6.86 -1.72
CA PHE A 160 -20.38 -6.22 -0.44
C PHE A 160 -20.44 -7.28 0.66
N VAL A 161 -19.66 -7.08 1.73
CA VAL A 161 -19.73 -7.92 2.93
C VAL A 161 -20.13 -7.05 4.12
N GLU A 162 -21.36 -7.21 4.56
CA GLU A 162 -21.93 -6.45 5.66
C GLU A 162 -21.61 -7.09 7.01
N GLY A 163 -20.98 -6.33 7.89
CA GLY A 163 -20.33 -6.78 9.13
C GLY A 163 -21.22 -6.76 10.37
N ASN A 164 -22.52 -7.08 10.29
CA ASN A 164 -23.51 -7.03 11.37
C ASN A 164 -23.58 -5.60 11.98
N SER A 165 -23.90 -4.63 11.17
CA SER A 165 -24.05 -3.22 11.53
C SER A 165 -25.24 -2.97 12.47
N LYS A 166 -25.17 -1.87 13.21
CA LYS A 166 -26.25 -1.41 14.09
C LYS A 166 -27.09 -0.30 13.45
N ASP A 167 -26.63 0.24 12.32
CA ASP A 167 -27.28 1.26 11.51
C ASP A 167 -27.91 0.64 10.24
N ASN A 168 -28.38 1.47 9.31
CA ASN A 168 -29.01 1.01 8.07
C ASN A 168 -28.01 0.61 6.97
N THR A 169 -26.75 0.29 7.30
CA THR A 169 -25.72 -0.09 6.32
C THR A 169 -26.20 -1.23 5.40
N PHE A 170 -26.84 -2.28 5.94
CA PHE A 170 -27.31 -3.40 5.12
C PHE A 170 -28.32 -2.93 4.09
N GLN A 171 -29.34 -2.17 4.47
CA GLN A 171 -30.36 -1.64 3.56
C GLN A 171 -29.77 -0.70 2.52
N MET A 172 -28.80 0.13 2.92
CA MET A 172 -28.07 1.00 2.00
C MET A 172 -27.35 0.17 0.93
N LEU A 173 -26.62 -0.88 1.32
CA LEU A 173 -25.88 -1.74 0.38
C LEU A 173 -26.84 -2.53 -0.53
N GLU A 174 -27.98 -2.98 -0.03
CA GLU A 174 -29.01 -3.65 -0.84
C GLU A 174 -29.55 -2.72 -1.91
N ASN A 175 -29.85 -1.47 -1.59
CA ASN A 175 -30.28 -0.47 -2.54
C ASN A 175 -29.21 -0.19 -3.60
N LEU A 176 -27.95 -0.01 -3.20
CA LEU A 176 -26.84 0.15 -4.13
C LEU A 176 -26.67 -1.06 -5.07
N ALA A 177 -26.82 -2.28 -4.53
CA ALA A 177 -26.76 -3.48 -5.35
C ALA A 177 -27.86 -3.52 -6.40
N LYS A 178 -29.09 -3.11 -6.08
CA LYS A 178 -30.19 -2.97 -7.04
C LYS A 178 -29.93 -1.89 -8.09
N ASP A 179 -29.51 -0.70 -7.67
CA ASP A 179 -29.30 0.45 -8.54
C ASP A 179 -28.19 0.20 -9.58
N PHE A 180 -27.14 -0.52 -9.18
CA PHE A 180 -25.98 -0.80 -10.05
C PHE A 180 -25.98 -2.18 -10.70
N SER A 181 -27.02 -3.00 -10.52
CA SER A 181 -27.16 -4.36 -11.07
C SER A 181 -27.05 -4.45 -12.59
N LYS A 182 -27.42 -3.38 -13.30
CA LYS A 182 -27.30 -3.28 -14.79
C LYS A 182 -25.84 -3.12 -15.24
N HIS A 183 -24.95 -2.69 -14.37
CA HIS A 183 -23.55 -2.39 -14.71
C HIS A 183 -22.58 -3.45 -14.20
N PHE A 184 -22.89 -4.06 -13.05
CA PHE A 184 -22.02 -5.02 -12.38
C PHE A 184 -22.81 -6.23 -11.90
N LYS A 185 -22.17 -7.38 -11.89
CA LYS A 185 -22.60 -8.50 -11.05
C LYS A 185 -22.28 -8.11 -9.60
N ILE A 186 -23.31 -7.90 -8.78
CA ILE A 186 -23.14 -7.49 -7.38
C ILE A 186 -23.66 -8.60 -6.46
N SER A 187 -22.83 -9.00 -5.50
CA SER A 187 -23.21 -9.90 -4.43
C SER A 187 -23.21 -9.14 -3.10
N LEU A 188 -24.27 -9.27 -2.31
CA LEU A 188 -24.35 -8.76 -0.95
C LEU A 188 -24.36 -9.95 0.02
N LEU A 189 -23.36 -10.05 0.87
CA LEU A 189 -23.20 -11.09 1.87
C LEU A 189 -23.32 -10.49 3.27
N LYS A 190 -24.14 -11.08 4.11
CA LYS A 190 -24.12 -10.79 5.54
C LYS A 190 -23.05 -11.65 6.22
N GLN A 191 -22.09 -11.02 6.86
CA GLN A 191 -20.95 -11.70 7.47
C GLN A 191 -21.41 -12.66 8.57
N THR A 192 -20.87 -13.89 8.57
CA THR A 192 -21.16 -14.89 9.59
C THR A 192 -20.18 -14.84 10.75
N SER A 193 -18.90 -14.57 10.47
CA SER A 193 -17.83 -14.46 11.45
C SER A 193 -17.53 -12.97 11.78
N LYS A 194 -16.77 -12.69 12.85
CA LYS A 194 -16.43 -11.33 13.24
C LYS A 194 -15.08 -10.87 12.67
N GLY A 195 -14.97 -9.60 12.33
CA GLY A 195 -13.72 -8.92 11.98
C GLY A 195 -13.45 -8.85 10.47
N LYS A 196 -12.64 -7.86 10.07
CA LYS A 196 -12.37 -7.53 8.67
C LYS A 196 -11.75 -8.71 7.90
N LYS A 197 -10.79 -9.42 8.51
CA LYS A 197 -10.15 -10.58 7.89
C LYS A 197 -11.17 -11.62 7.46
N ASN A 198 -12.12 -11.97 8.34
CA ASN A 198 -13.15 -12.94 8.03
C ASN A 198 -14.11 -12.45 6.94
N ALA A 199 -14.48 -11.16 6.94
CA ALA A 199 -15.24 -10.55 5.86
C ALA A 199 -14.54 -10.70 4.50
N VAL A 200 -13.22 -10.51 4.46
CA VAL A 200 -12.41 -10.70 3.26
C VAL A 200 -12.44 -12.15 2.78
N VAL A 201 -12.27 -13.11 3.69
CA VAL A 201 -12.31 -14.53 3.36
C VAL A 201 -13.68 -14.97 2.87
N GLU A 202 -14.75 -14.60 3.60
CA GLU A 202 -16.12 -14.94 3.24
C GLU A 202 -16.50 -14.37 1.86
N GLY A 203 -16.18 -13.11 1.60
CA GLY A 203 -16.46 -12.45 0.33
C GLY A 203 -15.67 -13.03 -0.84
N PHE A 204 -14.37 -13.29 -0.67
CA PHE A 204 -13.59 -13.89 -1.76
C PHE A 204 -13.88 -15.37 -2.01
N ASN A 205 -14.48 -16.08 -1.05
CA ASN A 205 -14.94 -17.45 -1.28
C ASN A 205 -16.11 -17.52 -2.28
N ILE A 206 -16.96 -16.49 -2.35
CA ILE A 206 -18.09 -16.45 -3.30
C ILE A 206 -17.73 -15.72 -4.60
N SER A 207 -16.60 -15.04 -4.65
CA SER A 207 -16.16 -14.28 -5.81
C SER A 207 -15.54 -15.18 -6.88
N THR A 208 -15.56 -14.75 -8.14
CA THR A 208 -15.16 -15.55 -9.30
C THR A 208 -14.00 -14.93 -10.10
N GLY A 209 -13.60 -13.69 -9.79
CA GLY A 209 -12.55 -12.98 -10.53
C GLY A 209 -11.15 -13.53 -10.32
N ASP A 210 -10.28 -13.31 -11.30
CA ASP A 210 -8.88 -13.70 -11.30
C ASP A 210 -8.02 -12.73 -10.47
N THR A 211 -8.38 -11.44 -10.51
CA THR A 211 -7.78 -10.37 -9.71
C THR A 211 -8.74 -9.99 -8.59
N LEU A 212 -8.22 -9.95 -7.36
CA LEU A 212 -8.98 -9.70 -6.14
C LEU A 212 -8.53 -8.38 -5.52
N ALA A 213 -9.44 -7.43 -5.34
CA ALA A 213 -9.18 -6.13 -4.74
C ALA A 213 -9.99 -5.94 -3.46
N ILE A 214 -9.34 -5.53 -2.39
CA ILE A 214 -9.98 -5.08 -1.14
C ILE A 214 -10.02 -3.56 -1.15
N ILE A 215 -11.21 -2.98 -1.01
CA ILE A 215 -11.41 -1.52 -0.88
C ILE A 215 -12.25 -1.26 0.37
N ASP A 216 -11.74 -0.44 1.28
CA ASP A 216 -12.47 -0.08 2.49
C ASP A 216 -13.67 0.81 2.16
N SER A 217 -14.82 0.55 2.80
CA SER A 217 -16.10 1.25 2.56
C SER A 217 -16.10 2.73 2.98
N ASP A 218 -15.13 3.15 3.80
CA ASP A 218 -14.96 4.55 4.18
C ASP A 218 -14.31 5.41 3.08
N LEU A 219 -13.76 4.76 2.04
CA LEU A 219 -13.16 5.37 0.86
C LEU A 219 -12.17 6.50 1.20
N THR A 220 -11.43 6.32 2.29
CA THR A 220 -10.37 7.25 2.70
C THR A 220 -9.14 7.20 1.78
N VAL A 221 -8.94 6.09 1.06
CA VAL A 221 -7.99 5.98 -0.05
C VAL A 221 -8.65 6.51 -1.33
N ASP A 222 -7.90 7.32 -2.10
CA ASP A 222 -8.40 7.85 -3.38
C ASP A 222 -8.82 6.73 -4.32
N ILE A 223 -10.02 6.88 -4.90
CA ILE A 223 -10.61 5.82 -5.73
C ILE A 223 -9.93 5.68 -7.09
N ASP A 224 -9.42 6.76 -7.68
CA ASP A 224 -8.68 6.68 -8.94
C ASP A 224 -7.32 6.03 -8.73
N ASP A 225 -6.65 6.29 -7.59
CA ASP A 225 -5.43 5.61 -7.22
C ASP A 225 -5.69 4.12 -6.93
N SER A 226 -6.83 3.77 -6.32
CA SER A 226 -7.26 2.39 -6.10
C SER A 226 -7.52 1.65 -7.42
N ILE A 227 -8.17 2.30 -8.39
CA ILE A 227 -8.37 1.76 -9.74
C ILE A 227 -7.04 1.52 -10.43
N ASN A 228 -6.12 2.48 -10.36
CA ASN A 228 -4.78 2.32 -10.95
C ASN A 228 -4.01 1.16 -10.30
N ALA A 229 -4.13 0.98 -8.97
CA ALA A 229 -3.53 -0.15 -8.25
C ALA A 229 -4.13 -1.50 -8.70
N ILE A 230 -5.43 -1.55 -8.95
CA ILE A 230 -6.10 -2.73 -9.52
C ILE A 230 -5.54 -3.02 -10.90
N MET A 231 -5.49 -2.04 -11.79
CA MET A 231 -4.96 -2.19 -13.15
C MET A 231 -3.49 -2.62 -13.16
N GLU A 232 -2.69 -2.17 -12.18
CA GLU A 232 -1.31 -2.63 -12.04
C GLU A 232 -1.23 -4.12 -11.70
N SER A 233 -2.13 -4.60 -10.83
CA SER A 233 -2.18 -6.03 -10.47
C SER A 233 -2.58 -6.93 -11.65
N THR A 234 -3.37 -6.45 -12.62
CA THR A 234 -3.77 -7.25 -13.78
C THR A 234 -2.61 -7.62 -14.70
N LYS A 235 -1.50 -6.88 -14.64
CA LYS A 235 -0.32 -7.13 -15.48
C LYS A 235 0.49 -8.36 -15.07
N ASN A 236 0.35 -8.82 -13.84
CA ASN A 236 1.14 -9.94 -13.33
C ASN A 236 0.42 -10.67 -12.19
N GLU A 237 0.10 -11.96 -12.37
CA GLU A 237 -0.56 -12.77 -11.35
C GLU A 237 0.28 -13.06 -10.09
N ASN A 238 1.61 -12.88 -10.16
CA ASN A 238 2.54 -13.11 -9.05
C ASN A 238 2.91 -11.80 -8.32
N ILE A 239 1.97 -10.87 -8.25
CA ILE A 239 2.15 -9.59 -7.56
C ILE A 239 1.10 -9.42 -6.45
N LEU A 240 1.54 -8.87 -5.31
CA LEU A 240 0.71 -8.23 -4.30
C LEU A 240 0.89 -6.72 -4.42
N VAL A 241 -0.14 -6.02 -4.84
CA VAL A 241 -0.16 -4.56 -4.79
C VAL A 241 -0.60 -4.14 -3.39
N ASN A 242 0.35 -3.64 -2.60
CA ASN A 242 0.14 -3.12 -1.25
C ASN A 242 0.06 -1.60 -1.31
N CYS A 243 -1.13 -1.03 -1.22
CA CYS A 243 -1.29 0.42 -1.28
C CYS A 243 -0.58 1.11 -0.11
N SER A 244 0.04 2.26 -0.38
CA SER A 244 0.81 3.04 0.59
C SER A 244 0.30 4.48 0.68
N ARG A 245 -0.20 4.85 1.84
CA ARG A 245 -0.75 6.18 2.16
C ARG A 245 0.33 7.18 2.56
N THR A 246 1.56 6.72 2.76
CA THR A 246 2.63 7.51 3.37
C THR A 246 3.50 8.26 2.37
N THR A 247 3.30 8.03 1.07
CA THR A 247 4.11 8.60 -0.01
C THR A 247 3.64 10.01 -0.41
N PHE A 248 2.34 10.17 -0.63
CA PHE A 248 1.76 11.46 -0.98
C PHE A 248 1.45 12.30 0.27
N PRO A 249 1.39 13.65 0.14
CA PRO A 249 0.84 14.48 1.18
C PRO A 249 -0.58 14.04 1.51
N MET A 250 -0.85 13.82 2.80
CA MET A 250 -2.19 13.45 3.27
C MET A 250 -3.04 14.70 3.49
N GLU A 251 -4.35 14.57 3.36
CA GLU A 251 -5.29 15.60 3.80
C GLU A 251 -5.07 15.90 5.29
N LYS A 252 -5.34 17.13 5.71
CA LYS A 252 -5.28 17.50 7.13
C LYS A 252 -6.19 16.56 7.93
N ASP A 253 -5.70 16.08 9.07
CA ASP A 253 -6.40 15.17 9.97
C ASP A 253 -6.73 13.75 9.42
N ALA A 254 -6.30 13.42 8.20
CA ALA A 254 -6.49 12.08 7.63
C ALA A 254 -5.82 10.97 8.46
N MET A 255 -4.65 11.24 9.01
CA MET A 255 -3.95 10.31 9.89
C MET A 255 -3.33 11.05 11.08
N ARG A 256 -3.66 10.61 12.30
CA ARG A 256 -3.03 11.13 13.52
C ARG A 256 -1.54 10.83 13.50
N TRP A 257 -0.73 11.77 13.97
CA TRP A 257 0.72 11.69 13.95
C TRP A 257 1.28 10.40 14.61
N ALA A 258 0.73 9.98 15.76
CA ALA A 258 1.13 8.75 16.42
C ALA A 258 0.87 7.49 15.56
N ASN A 259 -0.25 7.46 14.82
CA ASN A 259 -0.56 6.37 13.91
C ASN A 259 0.40 6.35 12.71
N TYR A 260 0.79 7.51 12.21
CA TYR A 260 1.80 7.63 11.13
C TYR A 260 3.15 7.05 11.57
N ILE A 261 3.64 7.44 12.75
CA ILE A 261 4.90 6.90 13.29
C ILE A 261 4.80 5.40 13.53
N GLY A 262 3.73 4.96 14.21
CA GLY A 262 3.52 3.53 14.46
C GLY A 262 3.52 2.70 13.17
N ASN A 263 2.79 3.16 12.15
CA ASN A 263 2.77 2.50 10.83
C ASN A 263 4.17 2.45 10.19
N ARG A 264 4.93 3.54 10.25
CA ARG A 264 6.30 3.57 9.70
C ARG A 264 7.25 2.64 10.46
N CYS A 265 7.16 2.59 11.80
CA CYS A 265 7.93 1.65 12.61
C CYS A 265 7.59 0.20 12.24
N PHE A 266 6.32 -0.15 12.14
CA PHE A 266 5.89 -1.49 11.68
C PHE A 266 6.36 -1.78 10.26
N ALA A 267 6.26 -0.83 9.34
CA ALA A 267 6.71 -1.01 7.97
C ALA A 267 8.23 -1.29 7.88
N ILE A 268 9.03 -0.57 8.64
CA ILE A 268 10.48 -0.81 8.74
C ILE A 268 10.76 -2.19 9.33
N PHE A 269 10.10 -2.53 10.44
CA PHE A 269 10.26 -3.82 11.10
C PHE A 269 9.92 -4.99 10.18
N LEU A 270 8.77 -4.92 9.50
CA LEU A 270 8.38 -5.91 8.49
C LEU A 270 9.39 -5.97 7.35
N SER A 271 9.86 -4.83 6.84
CA SER A 271 10.86 -4.80 5.77
C SER A 271 12.14 -5.56 6.13
N ILE A 272 12.57 -5.46 7.40
CA ILE A 272 13.72 -6.20 7.92
C ILE A 272 13.41 -7.70 8.00
N LEU A 273 12.27 -8.06 8.60
CA LEU A 273 11.89 -9.46 8.81
C LEU A 273 11.75 -10.24 7.49
N ILE A 274 11.09 -9.66 6.50
CA ILE A 274 10.80 -10.34 5.24
C ILE A 274 11.85 -10.07 4.16
N ASN A 275 12.85 -9.24 4.45
CA ASN A 275 13.88 -8.78 3.52
C ASN A 275 13.30 -8.21 2.19
N LYS A 276 12.15 -7.55 2.29
CA LYS A 276 11.48 -6.86 1.17
C LYS A 276 10.99 -5.48 1.63
N PRO A 277 11.01 -4.45 0.76
CA PRO A 277 10.57 -3.12 1.14
C PRO A 277 9.06 -3.09 1.38
N ILE A 278 8.65 -2.58 2.56
CA ILE A 278 7.26 -2.26 2.90
C ILE A 278 7.21 -0.78 3.26
N SER A 279 6.33 -0.02 2.62
CA SER A 279 6.17 1.42 2.89
C SER A 279 4.98 1.73 3.80
N ASP A 280 3.90 0.94 3.74
CA ASP A 280 2.72 1.05 4.61
C ASP A 280 2.25 -0.36 4.99
N SER A 281 2.23 -0.66 6.29
CA SER A 281 1.87 -1.99 6.80
C SER A 281 0.38 -2.16 7.09
N LEU A 282 -0.37 -1.06 7.20
CA LEU A 282 -1.75 -1.03 7.70
C LEU A 282 -2.75 -0.41 6.69
N CYS A 283 -2.37 -0.28 5.42
CA CYS A 283 -3.33 0.11 4.39
C CYS A 283 -4.22 -1.08 4.03
N GLY A 284 -5.53 -0.94 4.23
CA GLY A 284 -6.48 -2.02 3.95
C GLY A 284 -6.72 -2.26 2.45
N THR A 285 -6.39 -1.28 1.59
CA THR A 285 -6.49 -1.45 0.14
C THR A 285 -5.33 -2.30 -0.36
N LYS A 286 -5.64 -3.51 -0.81
CA LYS A 286 -4.69 -4.47 -1.36
C LYS A 286 -5.27 -5.16 -2.58
N VAL A 287 -4.41 -5.47 -3.55
CA VAL A 287 -4.83 -6.20 -4.75
C VAL A 287 -3.87 -7.36 -5.00
N PHE A 288 -4.41 -8.53 -5.31
CA PHE A 288 -3.63 -9.74 -5.56
C PHE A 288 -4.42 -10.75 -6.41
N SER A 289 -3.76 -11.80 -6.89
CA SER A 289 -4.40 -12.81 -7.73
C SER A 289 -5.24 -13.82 -6.94
N ARG A 290 -6.24 -14.41 -7.59
CA ARG A 290 -6.99 -15.58 -7.12
C ARG A 290 -6.05 -16.74 -6.74
N LYS A 291 -5.04 -16.96 -7.55
CA LYS A 291 -4.01 -17.99 -7.30
C LYS A 291 -3.34 -17.79 -5.93
N PHE A 292 -2.99 -16.56 -5.60
CA PHE A 292 -2.37 -16.25 -4.31
C PHE A 292 -3.37 -16.41 -3.16
N PHE A 293 -4.63 -16.01 -3.31
CA PHE A 293 -5.68 -16.26 -2.31
C PHE A 293 -5.86 -17.76 -2.02
N ASN A 294 -5.93 -18.57 -3.07
CA ASN A 294 -6.07 -20.03 -2.94
C ASN A 294 -4.85 -20.66 -2.27
N LEU A 295 -3.65 -20.16 -2.55
CA LEU A 295 -2.41 -20.58 -1.88
C LEU A 295 -2.47 -20.28 -0.38
N MET A 296 -2.88 -19.09 0.03
CA MET A 296 -3.07 -18.72 1.44
C MET A 296 -4.10 -19.61 2.13
N LYS A 297 -5.19 -19.99 1.44
CA LYS A 297 -6.17 -20.96 1.98
C LYS A 297 -5.54 -22.33 2.20
N LYS A 298 -4.81 -22.84 1.21
CA LYS A 298 -4.13 -24.14 1.29
C LYS A 298 -3.14 -24.19 2.45
N ASN A 299 -2.44 -23.08 2.71
CA ASN A 299 -1.47 -22.96 3.82
C ASN A 299 -2.14 -22.76 5.19
N GLY A 300 -3.47 -22.62 5.27
CA GLY A 300 -4.17 -22.32 6.53
C GLY A 300 -3.91 -20.92 7.09
N SER A 301 -3.35 -20.02 6.29
CA SER A 301 -2.89 -18.68 6.73
C SER A 301 -4.03 -17.82 7.25
N TRP A 302 -5.24 -18.00 6.71
CA TRP A 302 -6.44 -17.27 7.13
C TRP A 302 -6.98 -17.68 8.51
N GLU A 303 -6.56 -18.84 9.04
CA GLU A 303 -7.02 -19.37 10.34
C GLU A 303 -6.31 -18.71 11.53
N SER A 304 -5.20 -17.99 11.29
CA SER A 304 -4.45 -17.28 12.33
C SER A 304 -5.34 -16.27 13.07
N LYS A 305 -5.52 -16.47 14.37
CA LYS A 305 -6.30 -15.56 15.24
C LYS A 305 -5.53 -14.30 15.64
N SER A 306 -4.23 -14.24 15.35
CA SER A 306 -3.33 -13.17 15.82
C SER A 306 -3.49 -11.87 14.99
N ASP A 307 -3.83 -11.97 13.69
CA ASP A 307 -4.03 -10.81 12.81
C ASP A 307 -5.51 -10.52 12.62
N PRO A 308 -6.07 -9.49 13.29
CA PRO A 308 -7.51 -9.20 13.21
C PRO A 308 -7.93 -8.58 11.87
N PHE A 309 -6.98 -7.99 11.13
CA PHE A 309 -7.24 -7.28 9.87
C PHE A 309 -6.89 -8.11 8.63
N GLY A 310 -5.96 -9.07 8.76
CA GLY A 310 -5.43 -9.87 7.65
C GLY A 310 -4.29 -9.20 6.88
N ASP A 311 -3.98 -7.94 7.17
CA ASP A 311 -2.99 -7.16 6.44
C ASP A 311 -1.58 -7.72 6.54
N PHE A 312 -1.16 -8.13 7.73
CA PHE A 312 0.15 -8.73 7.98
C PHE A 312 0.22 -10.15 7.43
N THR A 313 -0.85 -10.92 7.59
CA THR A 313 -0.96 -12.28 7.02
C THR A 313 -0.71 -12.25 5.50
N ILE A 314 -1.35 -11.32 4.77
CA ILE A 314 -1.18 -11.18 3.33
C ILE A 314 0.27 -10.82 2.97
N ILE A 315 0.90 -9.90 3.71
CA ILE A 315 2.28 -9.46 3.47
C ILE A 315 3.27 -10.61 3.74
N PHE A 316 3.14 -11.31 4.86
CA PHE A 316 4.01 -12.44 5.20
C PHE A 316 3.88 -13.59 4.21
N GLU A 317 2.66 -13.96 3.84
CA GLU A 317 2.43 -15.00 2.86
C GLU A 317 2.98 -14.65 1.48
N ALA A 318 2.85 -13.40 1.06
CA ALA A 318 3.46 -12.93 -0.17
C ALA A 318 5.00 -13.06 -0.13
N ALA A 319 5.61 -12.70 1.01
CA ALA A 319 7.06 -12.82 1.17
C ALA A 319 7.52 -14.29 1.16
N ASN A 320 6.84 -15.17 1.91
CA ASN A 320 7.18 -16.59 2.04
C ASN A 320 7.02 -17.36 0.72
N ASN A 321 6.08 -16.95 -0.12
CA ASN A 321 5.81 -17.62 -1.40
C ASN A 321 6.44 -16.91 -2.60
N ASN A 322 7.42 -16.04 -2.39
CA ASN A 322 8.12 -15.27 -3.43
C ASN A 322 7.20 -14.45 -4.34
N ILE A 323 6.02 -14.08 -3.86
CA ILE A 323 5.16 -13.11 -4.53
C ILE A 323 5.82 -11.73 -4.44
N LYS A 324 5.86 -11.03 -5.56
CA LYS A 324 6.40 -9.66 -5.61
C LYS A 324 5.47 -8.71 -4.84
N ILE A 325 6.02 -7.94 -3.91
CA ILE A 325 5.26 -6.91 -3.19
C ILE A 325 5.56 -5.56 -3.83
N LEU A 326 4.52 -4.96 -4.41
CA LEU A 326 4.58 -3.62 -4.99
C LEU A 326 3.89 -2.64 -4.03
N ASN A 327 4.65 -1.70 -3.46
CA ASN A 327 4.08 -0.63 -2.63
C ASN A 327 3.54 0.48 -3.54
N TYR A 328 2.23 0.46 -3.80
CA TYR A 328 1.59 1.41 -4.70
C TYR A 328 1.21 2.70 -3.95
N PRO A 329 1.76 3.88 -4.31
CA PRO A 329 1.43 5.13 -3.64
C PRO A 329 0.00 5.56 -3.94
N VAL A 330 -0.75 5.91 -2.87
CA VAL A 330 -2.14 6.38 -2.96
C VAL A 330 -2.33 7.65 -2.15
N ARG A 331 -3.22 8.53 -2.60
CA ARG A 331 -3.67 9.70 -1.84
C ARG A 331 -4.60 9.25 -0.72
N TYR A 332 -4.50 9.93 0.43
CA TYR A 332 -5.23 9.57 1.62
C TYR A 332 -5.98 10.76 2.21
N TYR A 333 -7.28 10.59 2.39
CA TYR A 333 -8.21 11.61 2.83
C TYR A 333 -8.71 11.37 4.25
N ALA A 334 -9.18 12.42 4.89
CA ALA A 334 -9.86 12.31 6.17
C ALA A 334 -11.19 11.56 6.03
N ARG A 335 -11.50 10.70 7.00
CA ARG A 335 -12.77 9.97 7.06
C ARG A 335 -13.92 10.98 7.15
N ARG A 336 -14.94 10.81 6.33
CA ARG A 336 -16.10 11.72 6.26
C ARG A 336 -17.22 11.32 7.23
N SER A 337 -17.36 10.03 7.54
CA SER A 337 -18.39 9.48 8.42
C SER A 337 -17.86 8.30 9.23
N GLY A 338 -18.52 8.02 10.39
CA GLY A 338 -18.20 6.89 11.25
C GLY A 338 -16.95 7.09 12.12
N ALA A 339 -16.69 6.13 13.01
CA ALA A 339 -15.53 6.09 13.89
C ALA A 339 -14.54 5.00 13.46
N PRO A 340 -13.22 5.18 13.68
CA PRO A 340 -12.25 4.13 13.42
C PRO A 340 -12.51 2.90 14.31
N ASN A 341 -12.60 1.73 13.71
CA ASN A 341 -12.81 0.46 14.41
C ASN A 341 -11.52 -0.16 15.00
N ILE A 342 -10.42 0.61 15.10
CA ILE A 342 -9.10 0.14 15.54
C ILE A 342 -8.82 0.56 16.98
N SER A 343 -8.55 -0.42 17.85
CA SER A 343 -8.05 -0.23 19.21
C SER A 343 -6.52 -0.20 19.20
N ARG A 344 -5.92 1.02 19.26
CA ARG A 344 -4.50 1.29 18.97
C ARG A 344 -3.52 0.41 19.75
N TRP A 345 -3.70 0.30 21.06
CA TRP A 345 -2.77 -0.42 21.95
C TRP A 345 -2.97 -1.93 21.85
N ILE A 346 -4.23 -2.38 21.90
CA ILE A 346 -4.58 -3.80 21.86
C ILE A 346 -4.21 -4.41 20.51
N ASP A 347 -4.58 -3.75 19.43
CA ASP A 347 -4.31 -4.25 18.09
C ASP A 347 -2.84 -4.12 17.71
N GLY A 348 -2.13 -3.08 18.21
CA GLY A 348 -0.69 -2.96 18.07
C GLY A 348 0.08 -4.12 18.73
N ILE A 349 -0.31 -4.54 19.95
CA ILE A 349 0.30 -5.69 20.63
C ILE A 349 -0.02 -6.99 19.88
N LYS A 350 -1.25 -7.16 19.37
CA LYS A 350 -1.60 -8.34 18.55
C LYS A 350 -0.75 -8.42 17.29
N LEU A 351 -0.53 -7.29 16.61
CA LEU A 351 0.30 -7.23 15.41
C LEU A 351 1.77 -7.56 15.70
N LEU A 352 2.32 -7.12 16.83
CA LEU A 352 3.67 -7.55 17.29
C LEU A 352 3.74 -9.06 17.50
N ASN A 353 2.70 -9.67 18.09
CA ASN A 353 2.63 -11.12 18.28
C ASN A 353 2.56 -11.90 16.95
N VAL A 354 2.00 -11.31 15.89
CA VAL A 354 2.03 -11.92 14.54
C VAL A 354 3.46 -11.98 14.00
N CYS A 355 4.24 -10.94 14.26
CA CYS A 355 5.62 -10.85 13.80
C CYS A 355 6.59 -11.79 14.54
N TRP A 356 6.20 -12.30 15.71
CA TRP A 356 7.03 -13.15 16.56
C TRP A 356 6.83 -14.66 16.35
N LYS A 357 5.78 -15.03 15.61
CA LYS A 357 5.45 -16.41 15.21
C LYS A 357 5.96 -16.71 13.81
#